data_91815d5a2a4cf4f3ccc0ce66622ef1ad
#
_entry.id   91815d5a2a4cf4f3ccc0ce66622ef1ad
#
_cell.length_a   1.000
_cell.length_b   1.000
_cell.length_c   1.000
_cell.angle_alpha   90.00
_cell.angle_beta   90.00
_cell.angle_gamma   90.00
#
_symmetry.space_group_name_H-M   'P 1'
#
loop_
_entity.id
_entity.type
_entity.pdbx_description
1 polymer ?
#
loop_
_entity_poly.entity_id
_entity_poly.type
_entity_poly.pdbx_seq_one_letter_code
_entity_poly.pdbx_strand_id
1 'polypeptide(L)'
;IKVVMDCGNAAAAINAPTIFKNLGVKLTELYCEPDGTFPNHHPDPTVEDNLIDLIKYMKTGNYDVGIAFDGDGDRVGVVDETGDVIWADQLMAIFLPTIINPGDKVIFDVKCSQALIDVITRCKGEPIMWKTGHSLIKNKMAETNCKLGGEMSGHIFFADDYYGYDDAIYVAARLVELLSKSEKKLSELKSEVPVYISTPEIRLEAESDDEKFKISKKAFEYFTKNEDCITVDGVRILYENGWGLVRASNTQPVIVCRFEADSIENMNFIKEKVLDKLKQFGSLKITKH
;
A
#
# COMPACT_ATOMS: atom_id res chain seq x y z
N ILE A 1 -21.34 6.48 -11.77
CA ILE A 1 -20.35 6.66 -10.70
C ILE A 1 -19.94 8.13 -10.64
N LYS A 2 -19.85 8.68 -9.42
CA LYS A 2 -19.40 10.04 -9.14
C LYS A 2 -18.01 9.97 -8.48
N VAL A 3 -17.03 10.58 -9.10
CA VAL A 3 -15.62 10.50 -8.70
C VAL A 3 -15.12 11.89 -8.30
N VAL A 4 -14.38 11.97 -7.19
CA VAL A 4 -13.48 13.10 -6.92
C VAL A 4 -12.08 12.64 -7.29
N MET A 5 -11.39 13.37 -8.13
CA MET A 5 -10.04 13.06 -8.61
C MET A 5 -9.08 14.14 -8.16
N ASP A 6 -8.06 13.76 -7.44
CA ASP A 6 -6.97 14.62 -7.01
C ASP A 6 -5.69 14.23 -7.76
N CYS A 7 -5.24 15.11 -8.65
CA CYS A 7 -4.02 14.89 -9.42
C CYS A 7 -2.78 15.54 -8.77
N GLY A 8 -2.91 16.24 -7.64
CA GLY A 8 -1.79 16.90 -6.95
C GLY A 8 -0.97 17.83 -7.83
N ASN A 9 -1.56 18.42 -8.86
CA ASN A 9 -0.89 19.21 -9.91
C ASN A 9 0.21 18.45 -10.69
N ALA A 10 0.17 17.11 -10.68
CA ALA A 10 1.23 16.23 -11.17
C ALA A 10 0.90 15.63 -12.56
N ALA A 11 1.68 14.63 -13.00
CA ALA A 11 1.62 14.08 -14.34
C ALA A 11 0.25 13.48 -14.71
N ALA A 12 -0.46 12.86 -13.77
CA ALA A 12 -1.79 12.31 -13.99
C ALA A 12 -2.81 13.37 -14.47
N ALA A 13 -2.64 14.65 -14.13
CA ALA A 13 -3.49 15.75 -14.56
C ALA A 13 -3.58 15.90 -16.09
N ILE A 14 -2.57 15.44 -16.83
CA ILE A 14 -2.52 15.56 -18.29
C ILE A 14 -3.58 14.67 -18.96
N ASN A 15 -3.77 13.44 -18.46
CA ASN A 15 -4.56 12.41 -19.14
C ASN A 15 -5.76 11.92 -18.34
N ALA A 16 -5.62 11.76 -17.01
CA ALA A 16 -6.64 11.11 -16.18
C ALA A 16 -8.02 11.79 -16.27
N PRO A 17 -8.15 13.14 -16.18
CA PRO A 17 -9.46 13.78 -16.28
C PRO A 17 -10.17 13.48 -17.59
N THR A 18 -9.43 13.49 -18.71
CA THR A 18 -10.00 13.20 -20.03
C THR A 18 -10.44 11.76 -20.15
N ILE A 19 -9.62 10.81 -19.68
CA ILE A 19 -9.94 9.38 -19.67
C ILE A 19 -11.23 9.14 -18.88
N PHE A 20 -11.33 9.66 -17.67
CA PHE A 20 -12.48 9.44 -16.80
C PHE A 20 -13.77 10.08 -17.32
N LYS A 21 -13.69 11.28 -17.92
CA LYS A 21 -14.83 11.89 -18.63
C LYS A 21 -15.32 11.00 -19.77
N ASN A 22 -14.39 10.41 -20.54
CA ASN A 22 -14.73 9.50 -21.64
C ASN A 22 -15.33 8.17 -21.16
N LEU A 23 -15.00 7.71 -19.93
CA LEU A 23 -15.65 6.58 -19.28
C LEU A 23 -17.09 6.90 -18.81
N GLY A 24 -17.53 8.15 -18.90
CA GLY A 24 -18.88 8.57 -18.56
C GLY A 24 -19.14 8.76 -17.07
N VAL A 25 -18.08 8.88 -16.24
CA VAL A 25 -18.22 9.19 -14.81
C VAL A 25 -18.56 10.68 -14.60
N LYS A 26 -19.23 10.98 -13.50
CA LYS A 26 -19.41 12.37 -13.05
C LYS A 26 -18.18 12.77 -12.25
N LEU A 27 -17.28 13.51 -12.88
CA LEU A 27 -15.97 13.87 -12.35
C LEU A 27 -15.98 15.25 -11.67
N THR A 28 -15.45 15.30 -10.45
CA THR A 28 -15.02 16.53 -9.77
C THR A 28 -13.49 16.51 -9.70
N GLU A 29 -12.86 17.55 -10.19
CA GLU A 29 -11.42 17.65 -10.35
C GLU A 29 -10.82 18.53 -9.24
N LEU A 30 -9.79 18.00 -8.55
CA LEU A 30 -8.95 18.72 -7.62
C LEU A 30 -7.52 18.73 -8.16
N TYR A 31 -6.94 19.92 -8.26
CA TYR A 31 -5.53 20.10 -8.61
C TYR A 31 -5.13 19.39 -9.93
N CYS A 32 -6.04 19.40 -10.91
CA CYS A 32 -5.85 18.77 -12.23
C CYS A 32 -5.24 19.72 -13.28
N GLU A 33 -4.60 20.80 -12.86
CA GLU A 33 -3.76 21.67 -13.68
C GLU A 33 -2.30 21.32 -13.40
N PRO A 34 -1.49 20.86 -14.38
CA PRO A 34 -0.11 20.51 -14.16
C PRO A 34 0.73 21.70 -13.68
N ASP A 35 1.37 21.58 -12.52
CA ASP A 35 2.29 22.58 -11.96
C ASP A 35 3.38 21.91 -11.14
N GLY A 36 4.61 21.84 -11.66
CA GLY A 36 5.74 21.18 -11.01
C GLY A 36 6.21 21.83 -9.71
N THR A 37 5.59 22.92 -9.26
CA THR A 37 5.83 23.49 -7.92
C THR A 37 4.94 22.87 -6.84
N PHE A 38 3.91 22.07 -7.23
CA PHE A 38 2.96 21.41 -6.33
C PHE A 38 2.35 22.36 -5.28
N PRO A 39 1.65 23.44 -5.71
CA PRO A 39 1.30 24.56 -4.83
C PRO A 39 0.26 24.20 -3.75
N ASN A 40 -0.45 23.07 -3.87
CA ASN A 40 -1.52 22.68 -2.97
C ASN A 40 -1.06 21.68 -1.91
N HIS A 41 -0.49 20.57 -2.34
CA HIS A 41 0.13 19.55 -1.48
C HIS A 41 1.14 18.74 -2.29
N HIS A 42 2.04 18.04 -1.59
CA HIS A 42 2.96 17.11 -2.25
C HIS A 42 2.17 15.91 -2.82
N PRO A 43 2.35 15.52 -4.10
CA PRO A 43 1.62 14.42 -4.71
C PRO A 43 2.17 13.06 -4.25
N ASP A 44 1.83 12.69 -3.04
CA ASP A 44 2.14 11.39 -2.43
C ASP A 44 0.92 10.88 -1.66
N PRO A 45 0.12 9.97 -2.25
CA PRO A 45 -1.10 9.46 -1.64
C PRO A 45 -0.85 8.46 -0.50
N THR A 46 0.40 8.13 -0.19
CA THR A 46 0.75 7.30 0.97
C THR A 46 0.77 8.08 2.28
N VAL A 47 0.69 9.41 2.20
CA VAL A 47 0.67 10.34 3.33
C VAL A 47 -0.73 10.91 3.48
N GLU A 48 -1.42 10.58 4.58
CA GLU A 48 -2.81 10.96 4.80
C GLU A 48 -3.02 12.49 4.79
N ASP A 49 -2.04 13.26 5.25
CA ASP A 49 -2.09 14.72 5.22
C ASP A 49 -2.25 15.27 3.79
N ASN A 50 -1.73 14.59 2.79
CA ASN A 50 -1.89 14.96 1.38
C ASN A 50 -3.28 14.64 0.84
N LEU A 51 -4.08 13.84 1.54
CA LEU A 51 -5.45 13.45 1.15
C LEU A 51 -6.52 14.30 1.84
N ILE A 52 -6.16 15.26 2.68
CA ILE A 52 -7.10 16.02 3.53
C ILE A 52 -8.21 16.68 2.70
N ASP A 53 -7.89 17.29 1.56
CA ASP A 53 -8.89 17.96 0.73
C ASP A 53 -9.77 16.94 0.00
N LEU A 54 -9.21 15.86 -0.50
CA LEU A 54 -9.98 14.75 -1.08
C LEU A 54 -10.96 14.18 -0.04
N ILE A 55 -10.50 13.90 1.19
CA ILE A 55 -11.33 13.42 2.30
C ILE A 55 -12.46 14.40 2.62
N LYS A 56 -12.19 15.71 2.66
CA LYS A 56 -13.23 16.74 2.88
C LYS A 56 -14.32 16.68 1.82
N TYR A 57 -13.96 16.54 0.54
CA TYR A 57 -14.93 16.41 -0.54
C TYR A 57 -15.77 15.14 -0.39
N MET A 58 -15.13 14.00 -0.11
CA MET A 58 -15.85 12.74 0.10
C MET A 58 -16.86 12.84 1.24
N LYS A 59 -16.50 13.47 2.37
CA LYS A 59 -17.39 13.69 3.52
C LYS A 59 -18.61 14.57 3.23
N THR A 60 -18.71 15.22 2.08
CA THR A 60 -19.96 15.86 1.67
C THR A 60 -21.06 14.86 1.32
N GLY A 61 -20.75 13.56 1.15
CA GLY A 61 -21.69 12.46 0.92
C GLY A 61 -22.29 12.39 -0.48
N ASN A 62 -21.72 13.10 -1.45
CA ASN A 62 -22.25 13.18 -2.82
C ASN A 62 -21.47 12.35 -3.84
N TYR A 63 -20.45 11.62 -3.42
CA TYR A 63 -19.51 10.91 -4.27
C TYR A 63 -19.46 9.42 -3.92
N ASP A 64 -19.07 8.60 -4.89
CA ASP A 64 -18.94 7.15 -4.72
C ASP A 64 -17.50 6.74 -4.38
N VAL A 65 -16.51 7.48 -4.88
CA VAL A 65 -15.08 7.24 -4.66
C VAL A 65 -14.25 8.49 -4.85
N GLY A 66 -13.23 8.66 -4.00
CA GLY A 66 -12.14 9.62 -4.14
C GLY A 66 -10.88 8.89 -4.63
N ILE A 67 -10.18 9.49 -5.60
CA ILE A 67 -8.97 8.93 -6.21
C ILE A 67 -7.88 9.99 -6.19
N ALA A 68 -6.72 9.65 -5.68
CA ALA A 68 -5.53 10.48 -5.69
C ALA A 68 -4.38 9.79 -6.44
N PHE A 69 -3.56 10.58 -7.12
CA PHE A 69 -2.38 10.11 -7.84
C PHE A 69 -1.11 10.73 -7.27
N ASP A 70 0.00 10.03 -7.45
CA ASP A 70 1.31 10.57 -7.11
C ASP A 70 1.97 11.37 -8.25
N GLY A 71 3.23 11.75 -8.05
CA GLY A 71 3.94 12.68 -8.92
C GLY A 71 4.10 12.26 -10.37
N ASP A 72 4.31 10.99 -10.65
CA ASP A 72 4.47 10.42 -11.99
C ASP A 72 3.28 9.55 -12.43
N GLY A 73 2.30 9.31 -11.53
CA GLY A 73 1.04 8.66 -11.85
C GLY A 73 1.12 7.14 -11.83
N ASP A 74 2.06 6.57 -11.10
CA ASP A 74 2.24 5.12 -10.95
C ASP A 74 1.72 4.58 -9.59
N ARG A 75 1.37 5.48 -8.63
CA ARG A 75 0.75 5.15 -7.34
C ARG A 75 -0.63 5.77 -7.20
N VAL A 76 -1.56 4.98 -6.67
CA VAL A 76 -2.94 5.39 -6.42
C VAL A 76 -3.27 5.40 -4.94
N GLY A 77 -3.94 6.46 -4.49
CA GLY A 77 -4.64 6.55 -3.21
C GLY A 77 -6.15 6.54 -3.42
N VAL A 78 -6.87 5.90 -2.53
CA VAL A 78 -8.32 5.77 -2.63
C VAL A 78 -8.99 6.17 -1.32
N VAL A 79 -10.10 6.90 -1.43
CA VAL A 79 -10.95 7.31 -0.32
C VAL A 79 -12.38 6.85 -0.61
N ASP A 80 -13.02 6.17 0.34
CA ASP A 80 -14.38 5.70 0.18
C ASP A 80 -15.42 6.84 0.38
N GLU A 81 -16.69 6.54 0.15
CA GLU A 81 -17.79 7.50 0.25
C GLU A 81 -18.05 8.01 1.67
N THR A 82 -17.42 7.42 2.69
CA THR A 82 -17.49 7.89 4.09
C THR A 82 -16.35 8.84 4.43
N GLY A 83 -15.34 8.90 3.56
CA GLY A 83 -14.12 9.68 3.75
C GLY A 83 -13.00 8.91 4.43
N ASP A 84 -13.09 7.58 4.47
CA ASP A 84 -12.03 6.71 4.99
C ASP A 84 -11.06 6.32 3.89
N VAL A 85 -9.76 6.38 4.19
CA VAL A 85 -8.69 5.95 3.27
C VAL A 85 -8.70 4.43 3.13
N ILE A 86 -8.53 3.96 1.90
CA ILE A 86 -8.31 2.55 1.56
C ILE A 86 -6.87 2.40 1.08
N TRP A 87 -6.07 1.72 1.88
CA TRP A 87 -4.67 1.48 1.57
C TRP A 87 -4.51 0.46 0.44
N ALA A 88 -3.37 0.48 -0.24
CA ALA A 88 -3.15 -0.30 -1.45
C ALA A 88 -3.34 -1.82 -1.26
N ASP A 89 -2.92 -2.37 -0.13
CA ASP A 89 -3.12 -3.79 0.20
C ASP A 89 -4.60 -4.13 0.44
N GLN A 90 -5.39 -3.22 1.03
CA GLN A 90 -6.83 -3.34 1.14
C GLN A 90 -7.52 -3.22 -0.24
N LEU A 91 -7.05 -2.28 -1.07
CA LEU A 91 -7.56 -2.12 -2.43
C LEU A 91 -7.30 -3.37 -3.28
N MET A 92 -6.09 -3.94 -3.18
CA MET A 92 -5.80 -5.24 -3.80
C MET A 92 -6.77 -6.33 -3.32
N ALA A 93 -7.00 -6.40 -2.00
CA ALA A 93 -7.92 -7.37 -1.41
C ALA A 93 -9.37 -7.22 -1.94
N ILE A 94 -9.81 -5.98 -2.19
CA ILE A 94 -11.13 -5.68 -2.79
C ILE A 94 -11.21 -6.19 -4.24
N PHE A 95 -10.14 -6.10 -5.01
CA PHE A 95 -10.10 -6.57 -6.40
C PHE A 95 -10.09 -8.09 -6.52
N LEU A 96 -9.45 -8.81 -5.58
CA LEU A 96 -9.17 -10.24 -5.69
C LEU A 96 -10.36 -11.11 -6.11
N PRO A 97 -11.57 -10.98 -5.51
CA PRO A 97 -12.70 -11.84 -5.85
C PRO A 97 -13.15 -11.76 -7.32
N THR A 98 -12.78 -10.68 -8.03
CA THR A 98 -13.16 -10.46 -9.44
C THR A 98 -12.05 -10.79 -10.43
N ILE A 99 -10.83 -11.01 -9.95
CA ILE A 99 -9.64 -11.15 -10.82
C ILE A 99 -9.07 -12.56 -10.78
N ILE A 100 -8.95 -13.16 -9.59
CA ILE A 100 -8.25 -14.44 -9.45
C ILE A 100 -9.17 -15.64 -9.46
N ASN A 101 -8.67 -16.74 -10.03
CA ASN A 101 -9.23 -18.07 -9.93
C ASN A 101 -8.46 -18.91 -8.90
N PRO A 102 -9.04 -20.02 -8.43
CA PRO A 102 -8.31 -20.97 -7.56
C PRO A 102 -6.96 -21.38 -8.16
N GLY A 103 -5.88 -21.22 -7.37
CA GLY A 103 -4.50 -21.50 -7.78
C GLY A 103 -3.78 -20.37 -8.46
N ASP A 104 -4.42 -19.25 -8.77
CA ASP A 104 -3.74 -18.06 -9.29
C ASP A 104 -2.85 -17.48 -8.18
N LYS A 105 -1.66 -17.01 -8.59
CA LYS A 105 -0.68 -16.37 -7.71
C LYS A 105 -0.97 -14.88 -7.58
N VAL A 106 -0.71 -14.35 -6.39
CA VAL A 106 -0.78 -12.91 -6.11
C VAL A 106 0.52 -12.50 -5.42
N ILE A 107 1.21 -11.51 -6.00
CA ILE A 107 2.51 -11.05 -5.49
C ILE A 107 2.35 -9.72 -4.78
N PHE A 108 2.93 -9.61 -3.59
CA PHE A 108 2.86 -8.39 -2.78
C PHE A 108 4.13 -8.21 -1.95
N ASP A 109 4.40 -6.97 -1.55
CA ASP A 109 5.60 -6.65 -0.79
C ASP A 109 5.49 -7.05 0.70
N VAL A 110 6.64 -7.13 1.36
CA VAL A 110 6.76 -7.53 2.78
C VAL A 110 6.02 -6.61 3.75
N LYS A 111 5.61 -5.42 3.33
CA LYS A 111 4.91 -4.44 4.16
C LYS A 111 3.39 -4.63 4.17
N CYS A 112 2.85 -5.38 3.22
CA CYS A 112 1.41 -5.61 3.11
C CYS A 112 0.84 -6.33 4.34
N SER A 113 -0.42 -6.02 4.65
CA SER A 113 -1.18 -6.56 5.77
C SER A 113 -1.40 -8.07 5.65
N GLN A 114 -1.56 -8.72 6.80
CA GLN A 114 -2.06 -10.10 6.89
C GLN A 114 -3.45 -10.23 6.24
N ALA A 115 -4.28 -9.17 6.30
CA ALA A 115 -5.60 -9.14 5.68
C ALA A 115 -5.57 -9.51 4.18
N LEU A 116 -4.54 -9.05 3.44
CA LEU A 116 -4.38 -9.41 2.03
C LEU A 116 -4.13 -10.91 1.85
N ILE A 117 -3.27 -11.51 2.68
CA ILE A 117 -2.97 -12.95 2.66
C ILE A 117 -4.24 -13.76 2.93
N ASP A 118 -5.03 -13.34 3.92
CA ASP A 118 -6.27 -14.01 4.30
C ASP A 118 -7.29 -13.98 3.16
N VAL A 119 -7.43 -12.82 2.47
CA VAL A 119 -8.34 -12.70 1.31
C VAL A 119 -7.85 -13.54 0.13
N ILE A 120 -6.54 -13.53 -0.18
CA ILE A 120 -5.96 -14.40 -1.23
C ILE A 120 -6.30 -15.86 -0.94
N THR A 121 -6.08 -16.29 0.30
CA THR A 121 -6.33 -17.67 0.74
C THR A 121 -7.83 -18.01 0.67
N ARG A 122 -8.70 -17.09 1.11
CA ARG A 122 -10.16 -17.23 1.01
C ARG A 122 -10.62 -17.39 -0.44
N CYS A 123 -10.00 -16.69 -1.38
CA CYS A 123 -10.22 -16.82 -2.82
C CYS A 123 -9.53 -18.07 -3.42
N LYS A 124 -8.89 -18.91 -2.60
CA LYS A 124 -8.11 -20.09 -3.02
C LYS A 124 -6.93 -19.74 -3.94
N GLY A 125 -6.41 -18.52 -3.85
CA GLY A 125 -5.19 -18.10 -4.52
C GLY A 125 -3.94 -18.50 -3.72
N GLU A 126 -2.78 -18.33 -4.33
CA GLU A 126 -1.46 -18.58 -3.74
C GLU A 126 -0.78 -17.24 -3.40
N PRO A 127 -0.64 -16.87 -2.11
CA PRO A 127 0.02 -15.64 -1.70
C PRO A 127 1.56 -15.77 -1.83
N ILE A 128 2.17 -14.84 -2.56
CA ILE A 128 3.65 -14.78 -2.71
C ILE A 128 4.15 -13.43 -2.20
N MET A 129 4.68 -13.43 -0.98
CA MET A 129 5.36 -12.26 -0.43
C MET A 129 6.72 -12.08 -1.10
N TRP A 130 7.04 -10.85 -1.54
CA TRP A 130 8.26 -10.56 -2.27
C TRP A 130 8.95 -9.29 -1.77
N LYS A 131 10.10 -8.99 -2.38
CA LYS A 131 10.89 -7.79 -2.04
C LYS A 131 10.17 -6.53 -2.48
N THR A 132 10.26 -5.48 -1.65
CA THR A 132 9.79 -4.14 -1.99
C THR A 132 10.59 -3.57 -3.15
N GLY A 133 9.88 -3.02 -4.12
CA GLY A 133 10.41 -2.37 -5.32
C GLY A 133 9.62 -2.76 -6.56
N HIS A 134 8.99 -1.77 -7.19
CA HIS A 134 8.07 -1.96 -8.32
C HIS A 134 8.67 -2.85 -9.43
N SER A 135 9.93 -2.64 -9.79
CA SER A 135 10.62 -3.48 -10.80
C SER A 135 10.83 -4.92 -10.33
N LEU A 136 11.04 -5.16 -9.03
CA LEU A 136 11.20 -6.50 -8.46
C LEU A 136 9.87 -7.25 -8.45
N ILE A 137 8.77 -6.57 -8.13
CA ILE A 137 7.42 -7.13 -8.20
C ILE A 137 7.06 -7.48 -9.65
N LYS A 138 7.25 -6.54 -10.62
CA LYS A 138 6.98 -6.78 -12.05
C LYS A 138 7.74 -8.00 -12.60
N ASN A 139 9.02 -8.09 -12.28
CA ASN A 139 9.84 -9.24 -12.71
C ASN A 139 9.29 -10.55 -12.13
N LYS A 140 8.92 -10.54 -10.84
CA LYS A 140 8.36 -11.73 -10.19
C LYS A 140 7.00 -12.12 -10.74
N MET A 141 6.16 -11.15 -11.08
CA MET A 141 4.89 -11.39 -11.77
C MET A 141 5.09 -12.08 -13.12
N ALA A 142 6.04 -11.57 -13.93
CA ALA A 142 6.37 -12.18 -15.22
C ALA A 142 6.92 -13.61 -15.08
N GLU A 143 7.83 -13.87 -14.11
CA GLU A 143 8.36 -15.21 -13.84
C GLU A 143 7.27 -16.22 -13.45
N THR A 144 6.25 -15.77 -12.75
CA THR A 144 5.22 -16.65 -12.15
C THR A 144 3.90 -16.64 -12.92
N ASN A 145 3.80 -15.85 -13.99
CA ASN A 145 2.56 -15.61 -14.74
C ASN A 145 1.41 -15.15 -13.83
N CYS A 146 1.73 -14.20 -12.93
CA CYS A 146 0.81 -13.68 -11.94
C CYS A 146 -0.10 -12.60 -12.55
N LYS A 147 -1.38 -12.61 -12.19
CA LYS A 147 -2.38 -11.67 -12.74
C LYS A 147 -2.49 -10.36 -11.97
N LEU A 148 -2.21 -10.37 -10.67
CA LEU A 148 -2.29 -9.22 -9.79
C LEU A 148 -1.08 -9.18 -8.87
N GLY A 149 -0.43 -8.04 -8.79
CA GLY A 149 0.60 -7.77 -7.81
C GLY A 149 0.51 -6.36 -7.28
N GLY A 150 1.25 -6.04 -6.22
CA GLY A 150 1.32 -4.68 -5.72
C GLY A 150 2.16 -4.50 -4.48
N GLU A 151 2.24 -3.24 -4.09
CA GLU A 151 2.99 -2.77 -2.93
C GLU A 151 2.11 -1.92 -2.04
N MET A 152 2.40 -1.89 -0.76
CA MET A 152 1.70 -1.02 0.18
C MET A 152 1.85 0.47 -0.17
N SER A 153 2.86 0.83 -0.96
CA SER A 153 3.11 2.20 -1.41
C SER A 153 2.11 2.74 -2.45
N GLY A 154 1.20 1.91 -2.96
CA GLY A 154 0.21 2.35 -3.96
C GLY A 154 0.46 1.84 -5.37
N HIS A 155 1.61 1.23 -5.65
CA HIS A 155 1.83 0.54 -6.91
C HIS A 155 0.98 -0.73 -6.97
N ILE A 156 0.09 -0.82 -7.95
CA ILE A 156 -0.73 -2.02 -8.22
C ILE A 156 -0.60 -2.38 -9.70
N PHE A 157 -0.39 -3.66 -9.95
CA PHE A 157 -0.07 -4.18 -11.27
C PHE A 157 -1.13 -5.19 -11.68
N PHE A 158 -1.80 -4.91 -12.80
CA PHE A 158 -2.74 -5.83 -13.42
C PHE A 158 -2.10 -6.49 -14.65
N ALA A 159 -2.16 -7.81 -14.72
CA ALA A 159 -1.72 -8.60 -15.86
C ALA A 159 -2.78 -9.64 -16.28
N ASP A 160 -4.03 -9.47 -15.86
CA ASP A 160 -5.18 -10.24 -16.34
C ASP A 160 -5.63 -9.79 -17.74
N ASP A 161 -5.89 -8.47 -17.89
CA ASP A 161 -6.28 -7.82 -19.14
C ASP A 161 -5.42 -6.57 -19.43
N TYR A 162 -4.21 -6.49 -18.84
CA TYR A 162 -3.27 -5.39 -19.01
C TYR A 162 -1.82 -5.90 -19.04
N TYR A 163 -0.86 -4.99 -19.18
CA TYR A 163 0.55 -5.30 -19.47
C TYR A 163 1.39 -5.63 -18.22
N GLY A 164 0.82 -5.57 -17.01
CA GLY A 164 1.58 -5.78 -15.76
C GLY A 164 2.44 -4.58 -15.36
N TYR A 165 2.05 -3.36 -15.77
CA TYR A 165 2.70 -2.12 -15.36
C TYR A 165 2.08 -1.55 -14.09
N ASP A 166 2.82 -0.72 -13.39
CA ASP A 166 2.35 0.22 -12.38
C ASP A 166 1.73 1.43 -13.09
N ASP A 167 0.42 1.40 -13.26
CA ASP A 167 -0.36 2.44 -13.91
C ASP A 167 -1.55 2.79 -13.02
N ALA A 168 -1.40 3.85 -12.22
CA ALA A 168 -2.43 4.27 -11.27
C ALA A 168 -3.72 4.69 -11.95
N ILE A 169 -3.65 5.26 -13.17
CA ILE A 169 -4.83 5.66 -13.93
C ILE A 169 -5.63 4.41 -14.34
N TYR A 170 -4.95 3.34 -14.77
CA TYR A 170 -5.59 2.08 -15.08
C TYR A 170 -6.20 1.43 -13.84
N VAL A 171 -5.47 1.39 -12.72
CA VAL A 171 -5.99 0.86 -11.43
C VAL A 171 -7.26 1.61 -11.02
N ALA A 172 -7.26 2.93 -11.11
CA ALA A 172 -8.42 3.76 -10.79
C ALA A 172 -9.61 3.49 -11.74
N ALA A 173 -9.35 3.29 -13.03
CA ALA A 173 -10.39 2.91 -13.99
C ALA A 173 -10.99 1.52 -13.68
N ARG A 174 -10.16 0.55 -13.30
CA ARG A 174 -10.61 -0.79 -12.85
C ARG A 174 -11.46 -0.71 -11.58
N LEU A 175 -11.14 0.21 -10.65
CA LEU A 175 -11.97 0.44 -9.47
C LEU A 175 -13.34 1.02 -9.83
N VAL A 176 -13.38 1.99 -10.73
CA VAL A 176 -14.65 2.55 -11.23
C VAL A 176 -15.47 1.48 -11.96
N GLU A 177 -14.83 0.64 -12.76
CA GLU A 177 -15.50 -0.52 -13.40
C GLU A 177 -16.11 -1.46 -12.36
N LEU A 178 -15.33 -1.85 -11.34
CA LEU A 178 -15.80 -2.72 -10.27
C LEU A 178 -17.03 -2.11 -9.57
N LEU A 179 -16.94 -0.83 -9.18
CA LEU A 179 -18.04 -0.13 -8.51
C LEU A 179 -19.27 0.01 -9.41
N SER A 180 -19.07 0.20 -10.72
CA SER A 180 -20.19 0.29 -11.68
C SER A 180 -21.00 -1.00 -11.84
N LYS A 181 -20.37 -2.14 -11.56
CA LYS A 181 -20.95 -3.49 -11.63
C LYS A 181 -21.43 -4.00 -10.26
N SER A 182 -21.02 -3.33 -9.18
CA SER A 182 -21.35 -3.73 -7.81
C SER A 182 -22.64 -3.05 -7.34
N GLU A 183 -23.45 -3.79 -6.57
CA GLU A 183 -24.55 -3.21 -5.79
C GLU A 183 -24.08 -2.65 -4.46
N LYS A 184 -22.84 -3.00 -4.03
CA LYS A 184 -22.23 -2.56 -2.78
C LYS A 184 -21.44 -1.28 -2.99
N LYS A 185 -21.47 -0.41 -1.97
CA LYS A 185 -20.59 0.75 -1.87
C LYS A 185 -19.16 0.32 -1.58
N LEU A 186 -18.21 1.23 -1.75
CA LEU A 186 -16.80 0.94 -1.55
C LEU A 186 -16.49 0.62 -0.07
N SER A 187 -17.10 1.34 0.88
CA SER A 187 -16.99 1.03 2.32
C SER A 187 -17.53 -0.36 2.69
N GLU A 188 -18.58 -0.81 2.01
CA GLU A 188 -19.15 -2.15 2.22
C GLU A 188 -18.19 -3.23 1.68
N LEU A 189 -17.57 -3.00 0.51
CA LEU A 189 -16.53 -3.89 -0.02
C LEU A 189 -15.30 -3.94 0.90
N LYS A 190 -14.87 -2.77 1.43
CA LYS A 190 -13.80 -2.68 2.43
C LYS A 190 -14.12 -3.48 3.69
N SER A 191 -15.38 -3.47 4.15
CA SER A 191 -15.80 -4.19 5.36
C SER A 191 -15.69 -5.72 5.25
N GLU A 192 -15.58 -6.27 4.04
CA GLU A 192 -15.35 -7.70 3.80
C GLU A 192 -13.88 -8.11 3.92
N VAL A 193 -12.96 -7.13 3.95
CA VAL A 193 -11.53 -7.35 4.19
C VAL A 193 -11.31 -7.45 5.70
N PRO A 194 -10.59 -8.48 6.18
CA PRO A 194 -10.26 -8.60 7.60
C PRO A 194 -9.56 -7.34 8.13
N VAL A 195 -9.86 -6.96 9.37
CA VAL A 195 -9.29 -5.78 10.01
C VAL A 195 -8.17 -6.19 10.95
N TYR A 196 -6.98 -5.66 10.72
CA TYR A 196 -5.84 -5.73 11.62
C TYR A 196 -5.42 -4.32 12.02
N ILE A 197 -4.88 -4.17 13.21
CA ILE A 197 -4.40 -2.90 13.74
C ILE A 197 -2.91 -2.79 13.42
N SER A 198 -2.54 -1.75 12.67
CA SER A 198 -1.16 -1.56 12.25
C SER A 198 -0.63 -0.18 12.60
N THR A 199 0.69 -0.08 12.73
CA THR A 199 1.37 1.22 12.76
C THR A 199 1.52 1.77 11.34
N PRO A 200 1.62 3.10 11.18
CA PRO A 200 2.30 3.66 10.01
C PRO A 200 3.72 3.09 9.88
N GLU A 201 4.35 3.32 8.75
CA GLU A 201 5.77 3.03 8.56
C GLU A 201 6.60 3.87 9.54
N ILE A 202 7.35 3.21 10.42
CA ILE A 202 8.24 3.86 11.40
C ILE A 202 9.63 3.88 10.80
N ARG A 203 10.22 5.07 10.68
CA ARG A 203 11.57 5.25 10.17
C ARG A 203 12.53 5.53 11.32
N LEU A 204 13.57 4.72 11.39
CA LEU A 204 14.62 4.83 12.38
C LEU A 204 15.91 5.26 11.67
N GLU A 205 16.32 6.52 11.89
CA GLU A 205 17.57 7.04 11.33
C GLU A 205 18.76 6.42 12.03
N ALA A 206 19.70 5.91 11.24
CA ALA A 206 21.03 5.52 11.66
C ALA A 206 22.02 6.65 11.36
N GLU A 207 23.16 6.68 12.06
CA GLU A 207 24.21 7.71 11.88
C GLU A 207 24.84 7.65 10.48
N SER A 208 24.81 6.48 9.82
CA SER A 208 25.33 6.28 8.47
C SER A 208 24.71 5.03 7.84
N ASP A 209 24.93 4.86 6.53
CA ASP A 209 24.55 3.63 5.82
C ASP A 209 25.26 2.38 6.39
N ASP A 210 26.54 2.50 6.75
CA ASP A 210 27.28 1.39 7.36
C ASP A 210 26.65 0.97 8.69
N GLU A 211 26.23 1.91 9.53
CA GLU A 211 25.59 1.62 10.81
C GLU A 211 24.20 1.00 10.58
N LYS A 212 23.42 1.52 9.65
CA LYS A 212 22.13 0.93 9.22
C LYS A 212 22.29 -0.54 8.87
N PHE A 213 23.26 -0.87 8.01
CA PHE A 213 23.46 -2.25 7.59
C PHE A 213 23.98 -3.16 8.72
N LYS A 214 24.84 -2.65 9.61
CA LYS A 214 25.28 -3.39 10.80
C LYS A 214 24.13 -3.71 11.74
N ILE A 215 23.28 -2.73 12.04
CA ILE A 215 22.10 -2.93 12.91
C ILE A 215 21.13 -3.90 12.25
N SER A 216 20.82 -3.72 10.97
CA SER A 216 19.92 -4.61 10.22
C SER A 216 20.44 -6.05 10.17
N LYS A 217 21.75 -6.25 10.01
CA LYS A 217 22.38 -7.57 10.05
C LYS A 217 22.25 -8.22 11.42
N LYS A 218 22.54 -7.49 12.50
CA LYS A 218 22.37 -7.99 13.88
C LYS A 218 20.92 -8.34 14.18
N ALA A 219 19.96 -7.50 13.71
CA ALA A 219 18.54 -7.77 13.85
C ALA A 219 18.15 -9.06 13.11
N PHE A 220 18.57 -9.20 11.86
CA PHE A 220 18.35 -10.41 11.06
C PHE A 220 18.88 -11.65 11.76
N GLU A 221 20.15 -11.67 12.18
CA GLU A 221 20.79 -12.80 12.87
C GLU A 221 20.10 -13.14 14.19
N TYR A 222 19.68 -12.14 14.95
CA TYR A 222 18.99 -12.35 16.22
C TYR A 222 17.59 -12.92 16.03
N PHE A 223 16.75 -12.27 15.20
CA PHE A 223 15.36 -12.68 15.08
C PHE A 223 15.20 -14.02 14.37
N THR A 224 15.97 -14.28 13.31
CA THR A 224 15.94 -15.59 12.63
C THR A 224 16.40 -16.77 13.49
N LYS A 225 17.18 -16.50 14.53
CA LYS A 225 17.60 -17.54 15.49
C LYS A 225 16.56 -17.81 16.59
N ASN A 226 15.75 -16.81 16.95
CA ASN A 226 14.93 -16.88 18.16
C ASN A 226 13.42 -16.84 17.88
N GLU A 227 12.99 -16.50 16.66
CA GLU A 227 11.59 -16.34 16.29
C GLU A 227 11.35 -16.91 14.89
N ASP A 228 10.09 -17.22 14.57
CA ASP A 228 9.71 -17.56 13.20
C ASP A 228 9.72 -16.31 12.33
N CYS A 229 10.34 -16.38 11.15
CA CYS A 229 10.56 -15.21 10.31
C CYS A 229 10.39 -15.50 8.82
N ILE A 230 9.88 -14.49 8.10
CA ILE A 230 9.97 -14.38 6.65
C ILE A 230 11.15 -13.45 6.32
N THR A 231 12.08 -13.92 5.49
CA THR A 231 13.37 -13.26 5.26
C THR A 231 13.58 -12.82 3.81
N VAL A 232 12.50 -12.62 3.07
CA VAL A 232 12.56 -12.28 1.64
C VAL A 232 13.10 -10.85 1.40
N ASP A 233 12.84 -9.92 2.33
CA ASP A 233 13.36 -8.54 2.30
C ASP A 233 13.44 -7.99 3.74
N GLY A 234 14.62 -8.02 4.34
CA GLY A 234 14.80 -7.79 5.76
C GLY A 234 14.33 -8.98 6.60
N VAL A 235 13.70 -8.72 7.73
CA VAL A 235 13.13 -9.75 8.60
C VAL A 235 11.71 -9.35 9.02
N ARG A 236 10.71 -10.12 8.59
CA ARG A 236 9.33 -10.05 9.09
C ARG A 236 9.15 -11.14 10.11
N ILE A 237 9.09 -10.74 11.37
CA ILE A 237 9.03 -11.59 12.55
C ILE A 237 7.57 -11.95 12.78
N LEU A 238 7.25 -13.24 12.89
CA LEU A 238 5.90 -13.74 13.06
C LEU A 238 5.63 -14.02 14.54
N TYR A 239 4.49 -13.58 15.03
CA TYR A 239 3.97 -13.87 16.35
C TYR A 239 2.58 -14.49 16.22
N GLU A 240 2.08 -15.14 17.26
CA GLU A 240 0.75 -15.76 17.26
C GLU A 240 -0.37 -14.77 16.85
N ASN A 241 -0.27 -13.53 17.29
CA ASN A 241 -1.32 -12.50 17.14
C ASN A 241 -0.92 -11.34 16.23
N GLY A 242 0.17 -11.48 15.46
CA GLY A 242 0.63 -10.39 14.59
C GLY A 242 2.05 -10.56 14.08
N TRP A 243 2.61 -9.48 13.56
CA TRP A 243 3.97 -9.48 13.01
C TRP A 243 4.67 -8.13 13.20
N GLY A 244 6.01 -8.16 13.14
CA GLY A 244 6.84 -6.97 13.09
C GLY A 244 7.87 -7.04 11.97
N LEU A 245 8.02 -5.98 11.19
CA LEU A 245 9.00 -5.88 10.11
C LEU A 245 10.18 -5.01 10.53
N VAL A 246 11.39 -5.46 10.21
CA VAL A 246 12.63 -4.69 10.29
C VAL A 246 13.37 -4.83 8.95
N ARG A 247 13.54 -3.71 8.24
CA ARG A 247 14.10 -3.67 6.90
C ARG A 247 15.01 -2.46 6.72
N ALA A 248 16.19 -2.64 6.16
CA ALA A 248 17.03 -1.52 5.74
C ALA A 248 16.43 -0.84 4.49
N SER A 249 16.33 0.48 4.49
CA SER A 249 15.98 1.23 3.26
C SER A 249 17.11 1.09 2.22
N ASN A 250 16.72 0.97 0.95
CA ASN A 250 17.70 0.90 -0.16
C ASN A 250 18.22 2.29 -0.55
N THR A 251 17.48 3.35 -0.21
CA THR A 251 17.72 4.71 -0.75
C THR A 251 18.10 5.74 0.33
N GLN A 252 17.89 5.42 1.60
CA GLN A 252 18.09 6.33 2.72
C GLN A 252 18.79 5.63 3.90
N PRO A 253 19.53 6.34 4.77
CA PRO A 253 20.18 5.76 5.94
C PRO A 253 19.19 5.49 7.08
N VAL A 254 18.07 4.83 6.77
CA VAL A 254 17.00 4.48 7.71
C VAL A 254 16.70 2.99 7.73
N ILE A 255 16.32 2.51 8.91
CA ILE A 255 15.68 1.21 9.08
C ILE A 255 14.17 1.46 9.13
N VAL A 256 13.45 0.77 8.28
CA VAL A 256 12.00 0.81 8.18
C VAL A 256 11.42 -0.30 9.07
N CYS A 257 10.52 0.08 9.97
CA CYS A 257 9.75 -0.84 10.77
C CYS A 257 8.25 -0.64 10.53
N ARG A 258 7.49 -1.73 10.57
CA ARG A 258 6.03 -1.73 10.61
C ARG A 258 5.57 -2.86 11.50
N PHE A 259 4.47 -2.63 12.22
CA PHE A 259 3.90 -3.61 13.15
C PHE A 259 2.41 -3.73 12.90
N GLU A 260 1.90 -4.96 13.00
CA GLU A 260 0.49 -5.24 12.81
C GLU A 260 0.08 -6.40 13.72
N ALA A 261 -1.14 -6.32 14.28
CA ALA A 261 -1.70 -7.39 15.08
C ALA A 261 -3.24 -7.36 15.08
N ASP A 262 -3.85 -8.36 15.71
CA ASP A 262 -5.30 -8.50 15.90
C ASP A 262 -5.88 -7.48 16.90
N SER A 263 -5.04 -6.92 17.77
CA SER A 263 -5.42 -5.93 18.79
C SER A 263 -4.36 -4.85 18.98
N ILE A 264 -4.75 -3.72 19.56
CA ILE A 264 -3.83 -2.62 19.85
C ILE A 264 -2.81 -3.00 20.93
N GLU A 265 -3.21 -3.84 21.87
CA GLU A 265 -2.35 -4.37 22.92
C GLU A 265 -1.25 -5.25 22.34
N ASN A 266 -1.61 -6.20 21.46
CA ASN A 266 -0.68 -7.09 20.79
C ASN A 266 0.24 -6.34 19.84
N MET A 267 -0.28 -5.39 19.08
CA MET A 267 0.51 -4.54 18.19
C MET A 267 1.55 -3.73 18.98
N ASN A 268 1.15 -3.10 20.10
CA ASN A 268 2.09 -2.35 20.94
C ASN A 268 3.13 -3.25 21.60
N PHE A 269 2.74 -4.44 22.09
CA PHE A 269 3.66 -5.42 22.65
C PHE A 269 4.74 -5.83 21.64
N ILE A 270 4.33 -6.19 20.41
CA ILE A 270 5.26 -6.57 19.34
C ILE A 270 6.20 -5.40 19.01
N LYS A 271 5.63 -4.20 18.85
CA LYS A 271 6.39 -2.98 18.56
C LYS A 271 7.47 -2.71 19.61
N GLU A 272 7.10 -2.72 20.88
CA GLU A 272 8.04 -2.46 21.98
C GLU A 272 9.12 -3.53 22.03
N LYS A 273 8.76 -4.81 21.94
CA LYS A 273 9.71 -5.95 21.94
C LYS A 273 10.75 -5.81 20.84
N VAL A 274 10.33 -5.46 19.63
CA VAL A 274 11.25 -5.33 18.48
C VAL A 274 12.08 -4.05 18.59
N LEU A 275 11.47 -2.90 18.88
CA LEU A 275 12.19 -1.62 18.98
C LEU A 275 13.22 -1.63 20.13
N ASP A 276 12.88 -2.20 21.27
CA ASP A 276 13.84 -2.30 22.39
C ASP A 276 15.02 -3.23 22.07
N LYS A 277 14.77 -4.23 21.23
CA LYS A 277 15.88 -5.07 20.75
C LYS A 277 16.77 -4.31 19.77
N LEU A 278 16.20 -3.54 18.85
CA LEU A 278 16.96 -2.74 17.89
C LEU A 278 17.86 -1.69 18.58
N LYS A 279 17.37 -1.06 19.66
CA LYS A 279 18.16 -0.12 20.48
C LYS A 279 19.44 -0.75 21.09
N GLN A 280 19.44 -2.07 21.31
CA GLN A 280 20.62 -2.80 21.81
C GLN A 280 21.69 -3.04 20.74
N PHE A 281 21.33 -2.89 19.45
CA PHE A 281 22.24 -3.14 18.33
C PHE A 281 22.98 -1.91 17.85
N GLY A 282 22.46 -0.70 18.12
CA GLY A 282 23.08 0.57 17.76
C GLY A 282 22.21 1.77 18.08
N SER A 283 22.73 2.97 17.79
CA SER A 283 22.01 4.23 17.98
C SER A 283 21.03 4.47 16.85
N LEU A 284 19.75 4.62 17.18
CA LEU A 284 18.67 4.86 16.23
C LEU A 284 17.79 6.01 16.74
N LYS A 285 17.41 6.93 15.87
CA LYS A 285 16.47 8.01 16.17
C LYS A 285 15.18 7.82 15.39
N ILE A 286 14.04 7.93 16.07
CA ILE A 286 12.73 7.91 15.40
C ILE A 286 12.55 9.24 14.69
N THR A 287 12.38 9.23 13.37
CA THR A 287 11.96 10.41 12.59
C THR A 287 10.45 10.51 12.58
N LYS A 288 9.93 11.70 12.89
CA LYS A 288 8.52 12.03 12.59
C LYS A 288 8.47 12.50 11.13
N HIS A 289 7.51 11.97 10.38
CA HIS A 289 7.13 12.54 9.07
C HIS A 289 6.45 13.89 9.28
#